data_db54915c18addb4e7b8ffae5c26d6a12
#
_entry.id   db54915c18addb4e7b8ffae5c26d6a12
#
_cell.length_a   1.000
_cell.length_b   1.000
_cell.length_c   1.000
_cell.angle_alpha   90.00
_cell.angle_beta   90.00
_cell.angle_gamma   90.00
#
_symmetry.space_group_name_H-M   'P 1'
#
loop_
_entity.id
_entity.type
_entity.pdbx_description
1 polymer ?
#
loop_
_entity_poly.entity_id
_entity_poly.type
_entity_poly.pdbx_seq_one_letter_code
_entity_poly.pdbx_strand_id
1 'polypeptide(L)'
;MRTNLYKIFLLASALAWTCLGVASADENPSQLDCATTVFSQPDVKFMHKIRATNAQATLSVSGLPKGLTWNATRRVVEGVPQKSGRYTYQIHVTEHGKTTSEKVTFDVSDQLQHPIPFMGWLSWNAVESEVSESIVKHVADLFTEKNLTNYGWNAVMMDDWWHAKSRAADGRPLPDPQRFPNGLTPVSDYVHGKGMRFGIYTDAAEYTCAGAFGSFGKEQIDADAYARWKVDIVKCDYCNAPSERDTAFIRYRAMADALEKAGYGTMLYICEWGEREPWKWGAEAGGRCWRISQDVRDCWTGAGNGEGLLQSIRDMKNISAYQGVNRFNDADMLCTGLHGTGKSSSMLCGGKGPGMTQDEYRSQFALWCMWSSPMALSFDPRKELQADDEAILKSGEVIALNQDAMGQQADLISEADSLVIFAKDCENGDVALSVTNISEKAKTAVFDFSKVSGLDVQKTYVVRDLWAEQQLSDAKGTLSAEVRSHATRVFRLAEKKNGVKAVSPLSVPGFSVAASKGKLVVAMPGTEKLSKRILVTDLSGHVKKIMTTTGVNVKMKLPAGNYYVDVACNAQVVRTKVVM
;
A
#
# COMPACT_ATOMS: atom_id res chain seq x y z
N MET A 1 -24.43 36.90 59.73
CA MET A 1 -25.69 36.95 60.48
C MET A 1 -26.48 35.69 60.19
N ARG A 2 -26.73 34.90 61.24
CA ARG A 2 -27.81 33.93 61.47
C ARG A 2 -27.97 32.77 60.47
N THR A 3 -27.48 31.52 60.76
CA THR A 3 -28.05 30.47 61.69
C THR A 3 -29.46 30.01 61.32
N ASN A 4 -29.63 28.72 60.96
CA ASN A 4 -30.03 27.55 61.76
C ASN A 4 -30.41 26.40 60.81
N LEU A 5 -29.83 25.26 60.92
CA LEU A 5 -30.24 24.00 61.58
C LEU A 5 -31.72 23.63 61.53
N TYR A 6 -32.03 22.48 60.90
CA TYR A 6 -32.90 21.46 61.51
C TYR A 6 -32.54 20.05 60.95
N LYS A 7 -32.13 19.19 61.90
CA LYS A 7 -32.11 17.73 61.74
C LYS A 7 -33.52 17.20 61.99
N ILE A 8 -33.98 16.24 61.18
CA ILE A 8 -34.96 15.25 61.64
C ILE A 8 -34.55 13.88 61.09
N PHE A 9 -34.33 12.95 62.05
CA PHE A 9 -34.26 11.50 61.88
C PHE A 9 -35.63 10.94 61.59
N LEU A 10 -35.75 9.96 60.68
CA LEU A 10 -36.71 8.87 60.83
C LEU A 10 -36.23 7.62 60.09
N LEU A 11 -36.36 6.51 60.80
CA LEU A 11 -35.97 5.14 60.50
C LEU A 11 -36.87 4.48 59.45
N ALA A 12 -36.25 3.45 58.82
CA ALA A 12 -36.79 2.13 58.46
C ALA A 12 -37.66 2.01 57.22
N SER A 13 -37.14 1.27 56.25
CA SER A 13 -37.48 -0.15 56.06
C SER A 13 -36.79 -0.67 54.83
N ALA A 14 -35.98 -1.70 55.01
CA ALA A 14 -35.40 -2.50 53.95
C ALA A 14 -36.50 -3.30 53.25
N LEU A 15 -36.73 -2.99 51.97
CA LEU A 15 -37.34 -3.93 51.02
C LEU A 15 -36.33 -4.13 49.92
N ALA A 16 -35.66 -5.26 49.99
CA ALA A 16 -34.83 -5.79 48.90
C ALA A 16 -35.76 -6.14 47.73
N TRP A 17 -35.81 -5.28 46.74
CA TRP A 17 -36.25 -5.67 45.41
C TRP A 17 -35.00 -6.10 44.63
N THR A 18 -34.81 -7.41 44.54
CA THR A 18 -33.95 -8.03 43.52
C THR A 18 -34.63 -7.80 42.18
N CYS A 19 -34.42 -6.65 41.56
CA CYS A 19 -34.60 -6.51 40.14
C CYS A 19 -33.47 -7.31 39.44
N LEU A 20 -33.76 -8.57 39.12
CA LEU A 20 -33.16 -9.23 37.97
C LEU A 20 -33.55 -8.44 36.72
N GLY A 21 -32.87 -7.33 36.50
CA GLY A 21 -32.82 -6.70 35.19
C GLY A 21 -32.04 -7.61 34.27
N VAL A 22 -32.74 -8.49 33.58
CA VAL A 22 -32.27 -9.02 32.32
C VAL A 22 -32.16 -7.82 31.41
N ALA A 23 -30.96 -7.23 31.35
CA ALA A 23 -30.59 -6.36 30.24
C ALA A 23 -30.64 -7.28 29.02
N SER A 24 -31.70 -7.26 28.25
CA SER A 24 -31.67 -7.67 26.87
C SER A 24 -30.76 -6.63 26.19
N ALA A 25 -29.49 -6.89 26.16
CA ALA A 25 -28.65 -6.29 25.17
C ALA A 25 -29.24 -6.75 23.83
N ASP A 26 -29.87 -5.83 23.13
CA ASP A 26 -30.12 -5.94 21.71
C ASP A 26 -28.71 -5.88 21.05
N GLU A 27 -27.95 -6.96 21.24
CA GLU A 27 -26.64 -7.09 20.59
C GLU A 27 -26.94 -7.23 19.12
N ASN A 28 -26.64 -6.17 18.37
CA ASN A 28 -26.59 -6.27 16.93
C ASN A 28 -25.67 -7.47 16.57
N PRO A 29 -26.13 -8.37 15.72
CA PRO A 29 -25.32 -9.53 15.37
C PRO A 29 -23.99 -9.07 14.77
N SER A 30 -22.93 -9.78 15.06
CA SER A 30 -21.61 -9.52 14.52
C SER A 30 -21.68 -9.41 12.99
N GLN A 31 -21.04 -8.39 12.46
CA GLN A 31 -20.98 -8.10 11.04
C GLN A 31 -19.63 -8.47 10.46
N LEU A 32 -19.57 -8.64 9.14
CA LEU A 32 -18.32 -8.81 8.41
C LEU A 32 -17.46 -7.55 8.53
N ASP A 33 -16.16 -7.70 8.80
CA ASP A 33 -15.17 -6.63 8.95
C ASP A 33 -13.94 -6.89 8.07
N CYS A 34 -14.18 -7.09 6.78
CA CYS A 34 -13.17 -7.26 5.75
C CYS A 34 -13.73 -6.86 4.38
N ALA A 35 -12.87 -6.87 3.36
CA ALA A 35 -13.28 -6.50 2.01
C ALA A 35 -14.31 -7.44 1.40
N THR A 36 -15.26 -6.90 0.64
CA THR A 36 -16.29 -7.63 -0.13
C THR A 36 -16.04 -7.61 -1.64
N THR A 37 -15.09 -6.77 -2.08
CA THR A 37 -14.59 -6.76 -3.47
C THR A 37 -13.11 -7.07 -3.46
N VAL A 38 -12.72 -8.19 -4.07
CA VAL A 38 -11.35 -8.69 -4.07
C VAL A 38 -10.87 -9.04 -5.46
N PHE A 39 -9.55 -8.92 -5.68
CA PHE A 39 -8.93 -9.10 -6.98
C PHE A 39 -7.78 -10.11 -6.91
N SER A 40 -7.49 -10.77 -8.03
CA SER A 40 -6.30 -11.58 -8.21
C SER A 40 -5.91 -11.69 -9.69
N GLN A 41 -4.75 -12.27 -9.92
CA GLN A 41 -4.32 -12.72 -11.24
C GLN A 41 -4.36 -14.25 -11.32
N PRO A 42 -4.59 -14.85 -12.50
CA PRO A 42 -4.44 -16.29 -12.66
C PRO A 42 -3.03 -16.74 -12.29
N ASP A 43 -2.92 -17.93 -11.72
CA ASP A 43 -1.67 -18.58 -11.35
C ASP A 43 -0.82 -17.83 -10.29
N VAL A 44 -1.37 -16.81 -9.65
CA VAL A 44 -0.78 -16.10 -8.51
C VAL A 44 -1.46 -16.55 -7.22
N LYS A 45 -0.67 -16.80 -6.17
CA LYS A 45 -1.22 -17.14 -4.86
C LYS A 45 -2.09 -16.01 -4.35
N PHE A 46 -3.28 -16.36 -3.92
CA PHE A 46 -4.30 -15.44 -3.41
C PHE A 46 -4.56 -15.71 -1.94
N MET A 47 -4.80 -14.65 -1.19
CA MET A 47 -5.26 -14.71 0.19
C MET A 47 -6.27 -13.60 0.45
N HIS A 48 -7.41 -13.95 1.03
CA HIS A 48 -8.39 -13.01 1.54
C HIS A 48 -8.60 -13.29 3.03
N LYS A 49 -8.22 -12.34 3.88
CA LYS A 49 -8.39 -12.40 5.33
C LYS A 49 -9.83 -12.11 5.68
N ILE A 50 -10.45 -12.99 6.46
CA ILE A 50 -11.85 -12.84 6.88
C ILE A 50 -11.88 -12.45 8.35
N ARG A 51 -12.50 -11.32 8.65
CA ARG A 51 -12.72 -10.82 10.01
C ARG A 51 -14.20 -10.51 10.24
N ALA A 52 -14.61 -10.54 11.48
CA ALA A 52 -15.90 -10.06 11.93
C ALA A 52 -15.70 -9.02 13.05
N THR A 53 -16.67 -8.15 13.26
CA THR A 53 -16.63 -7.11 14.31
C THR A 53 -16.44 -7.72 15.70
N ASN A 54 -16.99 -8.92 15.96
CA ASN A 54 -16.62 -9.71 17.13
C ASN A 54 -15.66 -10.84 16.73
N ALA A 55 -14.45 -10.83 17.28
CA ALA A 55 -13.44 -11.85 17.03
C ALA A 55 -13.86 -13.26 17.48
N GLN A 56 -14.87 -13.41 18.34
CA GLN A 56 -15.39 -14.70 18.82
C GLN A 56 -16.48 -15.27 17.89
N ALA A 57 -17.00 -14.49 16.93
CA ALA A 57 -17.99 -15.00 15.98
C ALA A 57 -17.45 -16.16 15.16
N THR A 58 -18.31 -17.13 14.89
CA THR A 58 -18.01 -18.28 14.02
C THR A 58 -18.10 -17.84 12.56
N LEU A 59 -17.05 -18.15 11.80
CA LEU A 59 -16.97 -17.83 10.37
C LEU A 59 -17.03 -19.09 9.54
N SER A 60 -17.75 -19.03 8.43
CA SER A 60 -17.71 -20.07 7.39
C SER A 60 -17.85 -19.44 6.00
N VAL A 61 -17.40 -20.18 4.99
CA VAL A 61 -17.39 -19.70 3.60
C VAL A 61 -17.99 -20.77 2.70
N SER A 62 -18.81 -20.35 1.74
CA SER A 62 -19.44 -21.25 0.76
C SER A 62 -19.34 -20.69 -0.67
N GLY A 63 -19.44 -21.57 -1.66
CA GLY A 63 -19.43 -21.18 -3.07
C GLY A 63 -18.06 -20.74 -3.61
N LEU A 64 -16.95 -21.19 -3.01
CA LEU A 64 -15.60 -20.84 -3.44
C LEU A 64 -15.33 -21.30 -4.88
N PRO A 65 -14.66 -20.45 -5.69
CA PRO A 65 -14.19 -20.83 -7.01
C PRO A 65 -13.15 -21.96 -6.94
N LYS A 66 -13.01 -22.70 -8.04
CA LYS A 66 -12.01 -23.75 -8.16
C LYS A 66 -10.59 -23.21 -7.92
N GLY A 67 -9.82 -23.90 -7.10
CA GLY A 67 -8.45 -23.53 -6.73
C GLY A 67 -8.35 -22.76 -5.42
N LEU A 68 -9.48 -22.37 -4.82
CA LEU A 68 -9.53 -21.73 -3.50
C LEU A 68 -10.12 -22.65 -2.44
N THR A 69 -9.66 -22.48 -1.21
CA THR A 69 -10.11 -23.20 -0.01
C THR A 69 -10.31 -22.25 1.15
N TRP A 70 -11.20 -22.59 2.08
CA TRP A 70 -11.37 -21.90 3.35
C TRP A 70 -10.50 -22.57 4.43
N ASN A 71 -9.62 -21.80 5.02
CA ASN A 71 -8.81 -22.19 6.17
C ASN A 71 -9.41 -21.57 7.45
N ALA A 72 -10.21 -22.36 8.17
CA ALA A 72 -10.93 -21.87 9.35
C ALA A 72 -9.99 -21.47 10.51
N THR A 73 -8.87 -22.17 10.67
CA THR A 73 -7.87 -21.87 11.73
C THR A 73 -7.22 -20.52 11.50
N ARG A 74 -6.85 -20.23 10.26
CA ARG A 74 -6.21 -18.95 9.87
C ARG A 74 -7.22 -17.86 9.55
N ARG A 75 -8.50 -18.20 9.40
CA ARG A 75 -9.57 -17.32 8.95
C ARG A 75 -9.25 -16.63 7.62
N VAL A 76 -8.80 -17.42 6.64
CA VAL A 76 -8.46 -16.95 5.30
C VAL A 76 -9.10 -17.83 4.23
N VAL A 77 -9.52 -17.20 3.13
CA VAL A 77 -9.72 -17.88 1.85
C VAL A 77 -8.40 -17.81 1.10
N GLU A 78 -7.82 -18.93 0.76
CA GLU A 78 -6.50 -19.01 0.15
C GLU A 78 -6.43 -20.04 -0.98
N GLY A 79 -5.47 -19.89 -1.88
CA GLY A 79 -5.24 -20.82 -2.98
C GLY A 79 -4.70 -20.11 -4.22
N VAL A 80 -4.81 -20.76 -5.38
CA VAL A 80 -4.34 -20.23 -6.66
C VAL A 80 -5.47 -20.27 -7.68
N PRO A 81 -6.08 -19.14 -8.03
CA PRO A 81 -7.12 -19.08 -9.07
C PRO A 81 -6.48 -19.35 -10.44
N GLN A 82 -7.13 -20.20 -11.26
CA GLN A 82 -6.55 -20.70 -12.50
C GLN A 82 -7.01 -19.96 -13.77
N LYS A 83 -8.15 -19.26 -13.70
CA LYS A 83 -8.77 -18.66 -14.89
C LYS A 83 -9.25 -17.25 -14.58
N SER A 84 -9.07 -16.35 -15.55
CA SER A 84 -9.72 -15.04 -15.53
C SER A 84 -11.23 -15.17 -15.54
N GLY A 85 -11.92 -14.27 -14.84
CA GLY A 85 -13.37 -14.23 -14.72
C GLY A 85 -13.83 -13.51 -13.47
N ARG A 86 -15.11 -13.17 -13.43
CA ARG A 86 -15.77 -12.63 -12.25
C ARG A 86 -16.50 -13.74 -11.52
N TYR A 87 -16.12 -13.98 -10.28
CA TYR A 87 -16.66 -15.00 -9.40
C TYR A 87 -17.34 -14.36 -8.21
N THR A 88 -18.15 -15.13 -7.50
CA THR A 88 -18.72 -14.75 -6.20
C THR A 88 -18.67 -15.91 -5.24
N TYR A 89 -18.54 -15.61 -3.96
CA TYR A 89 -18.71 -16.57 -2.86
C TYR A 89 -19.38 -15.88 -1.67
N GLN A 90 -19.85 -16.66 -0.69
CA GLN A 90 -20.54 -16.14 0.49
C GLN A 90 -19.66 -16.33 1.73
N ILE A 91 -19.64 -15.32 2.57
CA ILE A 91 -19.10 -15.39 3.93
C ILE A 91 -20.29 -15.37 4.89
N HIS A 92 -20.29 -16.29 5.84
CA HIS A 92 -21.32 -16.39 6.88
C HIS A 92 -20.69 -16.07 8.23
N VAL A 93 -21.31 -15.15 8.96
CA VAL A 93 -20.92 -14.74 10.31
C VAL A 93 -22.01 -15.20 11.26
N THR A 94 -21.71 -16.12 12.17
CA THR A 94 -22.67 -16.68 13.12
C THR A 94 -22.30 -16.29 14.55
N GLU A 95 -23.22 -15.70 15.25
CA GLU A 95 -23.10 -15.31 16.65
C GLU A 95 -24.45 -15.47 17.36
N HIS A 96 -24.45 -16.01 18.59
CA HIS A 96 -25.66 -16.25 19.38
C HIS A 96 -26.80 -16.96 18.62
N GLY A 97 -26.44 -17.89 17.71
CA GLY A 97 -27.41 -18.62 16.89
C GLY A 97 -28.01 -17.85 15.71
N LYS A 98 -27.63 -16.59 15.51
CA LYS A 98 -28.01 -15.78 14.34
C LYS A 98 -26.87 -15.80 13.32
N THR A 99 -27.21 -15.93 12.04
CA THR A 99 -26.23 -15.90 10.94
C THR A 99 -26.56 -14.75 9.99
N THR A 100 -25.57 -13.92 9.74
CA THR A 100 -25.57 -12.96 8.63
C THR A 100 -24.72 -13.50 7.48
N SER A 101 -24.99 -13.07 6.25
CA SER A 101 -24.26 -13.57 5.07
C SER A 101 -23.98 -12.41 4.12
N GLU A 102 -22.72 -12.29 3.72
CA GLU A 102 -22.27 -11.26 2.79
C GLU A 102 -21.69 -11.92 1.52
N LYS A 103 -22.05 -11.33 0.38
CA LYS A 103 -21.53 -11.75 -0.91
C LYS A 103 -20.21 -11.05 -1.20
N VAL A 104 -19.18 -11.83 -1.50
CA VAL A 104 -17.91 -11.32 -2.01
C VAL A 104 -17.87 -11.41 -3.52
N THR A 105 -17.50 -10.30 -4.16
CA THR A 105 -17.14 -10.27 -5.59
C THR A 105 -15.65 -10.52 -5.73
N PHE A 106 -15.28 -11.49 -6.55
CA PHE A 106 -13.89 -11.87 -6.80
C PHE A 106 -13.56 -11.77 -8.28
N ASP A 107 -12.81 -10.75 -8.65
CA ASP A 107 -12.36 -10.51 -10.01
C ASP A 107 -10.94 -11.05 -10.23
N VAL A 108 -10.82 -12.04 -11.11
CA VAL A 108 -9.54 -12.61 -11.53
C VAL A 108 -9.25 -12.14 -12.95
N SER A 109 -8.13 -11.45 -13.14
CA SER A 109 -7.76 -10.93 -14.47
C SER A 109 -6.25 -10.91 -14.67
N ASP A 110 -5.81 -11.38 -15.82
CA ASP A 110 -4.43 -11.23 -16.31
C ASP A 110 -4.15 -9.82 -16.87
N GLN A 111 -5.18 -8.97 -16.94
CA GLN A 111 -5.12 -7.58 -17.41
C GLN A 111 -5.21 -6.56 -16.26
N LEU A 112 -5.03 -6.97 -14.99
CA LEU A 112 -5.01 -6.02 -13.87
C LEU A 112 -3.90 -4.97 -14.08
N GLN A 113 -4.29 -3.71 -14.09
CA GLN A 113 -3.38 -2.59 -14.37
C GLN A 113 -2.42 -2.32 -13.20
N HIS A 114 -2.90 -2.51 -11.95
CA HIS A 114 -2.18 -2.11 -10.73
C HIS A 114 -2.19 -3.24 -9.68
N PRO A 115 -1.63 -4.43 -9.98
CA PRO A 115 -1.72 -5.58 -9.07
C PRO A 115 -0.87 -5.42 -7.80
N ILE A 116 0.10 -4.50 -7.80
CA ILE A 116 0.98 -4.14 -6.70
C ILE A 116 0.94 -2.63 -6.46
N PRO A 117 1.29 -2.15 -5.25
CA PRO A 117 1.32 -0.72 -4.97
C PRO A 117 2.36 -0.01 -5.84
N PHE A 118 2.11 1.25 -6.17
CA PHE A 118 3.07 2.05 -6.90
C PHE A 118 4.23 2.47 -6.00
N MET A 119 5.38 2.73 -6.61
CA MET A 119 6.55 3.33 -6.00
C MET A 119 6.96 4.54 -6.84
N GLY A 120 7.05 5.71 -6.23
CA GLY A 120 7.33 6.92 -7.00
C GLY A 120 7.62 8.13 -6.13
N TRP A 121 7.46 9.31 -6.73
CA TRP A 121 7.61 10.60 -6.09
C TRP A 121 6.33 11.42 -6.25
N LEU A 122 5.98 12.19 -5.23
CA LEU A 122 4.82 13.10 -5.19
C LEU A 122 5.27 14.47 -4.71
N SER A 123 4.87 15.53 -5.41
CA SER A 123 5.49 16.85 -5.30
C SER A 123 5.17 17.66 -4.04
N TRP A 124 4.18 17.23 -3.19
CA TRP A 124 3.62 18.12 -2.19
C TRP A 124 4.62 18.61 -1.14
N ASN A 125 5.17 17.71 -0.31
CA ASN A 125 5.87 18.12 0.92
C ASN A 125 7.06 19.07 0.72
N ALA A 126 7.81 18.92 -0.36
CA ALA A 126 9.02 19.70 -0.58
C ALA A 126 8.90 20.76 -1.70
N VAL A 127 7.93 20.61 -2.59
CA VAL A 127 7.84 21.43 -3.81
C VAL A 127 6.59 22.30 -3.84
N GLU A 128 5.43 21.76 -3.44
CA GLU A 128 4.13 22.48 -3.42
C GLU A 128 3.90 23.32 -4.70
N SER A 129 3.65 24.63 -4.53
CA SER A 129 3.35 25.57 -5.60
C SER A 129 4.47 25.77 -6.64
N GLU A 130 5.66 25.24 -6.41
CA GLU A 130 6.79 25.33 -7.34
C GLU A 130 6.80 24.17 -8.37
N VAL A 131 5.85 23.21 -8.28
CA VAL A 131 5.78 22.13 -9.25
C VAL A 131 5.72 22.66 -10.68
N SER A 132 6.58 22.11 -11.55
CA SER A 132 6.77 22.58 -12.92
C SER A 132 7.26 21.47 -13.84
N GLU A 133 7.17 21.70 -15.15
CA GLU A 133 7.70 20.79 -16.18
C GLU A 133 9.16 20.41 -15.89
N SER A 134 10.00 21.40 -15.53
CA SER A 134 11.42 21.16 -15.25
C SER A 134 11.65 20.26 -14.03
N ILE A 135 10.88 20.46 -12.96
CA ILE A 135 10.99 19.66 -11.74
C ILE A 135 10.55 18.21 -12.01
N VAL A 136 9.42 18.01 -12.69
CA VAL A 136 8.92 16.66 -13.02
C VAL A 136 9.93 15.90 -13.88
N LYS A 137 10.48 16.55 -14.91
CA LYS A 137 11.52 15.95 -15.76
C LYS A 137 12.79 15.62 -14.99
N HIS A 138 13.20 16.52 -14.10
CA HIS A 138 14.38 16.32 -13.26
C HIS A 138 14.21 15.12 -12.32
N VAL A 139 13.04 14.89 -11.73
CA VAL A 139 12.77 13.68 -10.93
C VAL A 139 12.92 12.41 -11.78
N ALA A 140 12.39 12.41 -12.99
CA ALA A 140 12.52 11.26 -13.89
C ALA A 140 13.98 11.00 -14.29
N ASP A 141 14.78 12.05 -14.48
CA ASP A 141 16.22 11.93 -14.71
C ASP A 141 16.95 11.40 -13.47
N LEU A 142 16.69 11.97 -12.30
CA LEU A 142 17.28 11.57 -11.03
C LEU A 142 17.04 10.08 -10.74
N PHE A 143 15.81 9.60 -10.95
CA PHE A 143 15.49 8.17 -10.74
C PHE A 143 16.27 7.25 -11.67
N THR A 144 16.50 7.69 -12.89
CA THR A 144 17.31 6.96 -13.87
C THR A 144 18.81 7.00 -13.52
N GLU A 145 19.35 8.20 -13.27
CA GLU A 145 20.77 8.43 -12.96
C GLU A 145 21.21 7.74 -11.67
N LYS A 146 20.37 7.80 -10.65
CA LYS A 146 20.60 7.10 -9.38
C LYS A 146 20.27 5.60 -9.44
N ASN A 147 19.85 5.06 -10.60
CA ASN A 147 19.41 3.68 -10.78
C ASN A 147 18.25 3.25 -9.87
N LEU A 148 17.42 4.18 -9.39
CA LEU A 148 16.27 3.86 -8.53
C LEU A 148 15.21 3.05 -9.28
N THR A 149 15.09 3.24 -10.59
CA THR A 149 14.21 2.44 -11.45
C THR A 149 14.48 0.93 -11.37
N ASN A 150 15.72 0.53 -11.10
CA ASN A 150 16.09 -0.88 -10.93
C ASN A 150 15.53 -1.50 -9.63
N TYR A 151 15.10 -0.66 -8.71
CA TYR A 151 14.47 -1.07 -7.44
C TYR A 151 12.95 -0.92 -7.46
N GLY A 152 12.36 -0.53 -8.60
CA GLY A 152 10.91 -0.42 -8.77
C GLY A 152 10.34 1.00 -8.67
N TRP A 153 11.16 2.02 -8.42
CA TRP A 153 10.74 3.42 -8.43
C TRP A 153 10.39 3.85 -9.85
N ASN A 154 9.07 3.90 -10.15
CA ASN A 154 8.58 4.03 -11.52
C ASN A 154 7.37 4.94 -11.67
N ALA A 155 7.10 5.84 -10.74
CA ALA A 155 6.04 6.82 -10.86
C ALA A 155 6.54 8.22 -10.51
N VAL A 156 6.14 9.23 -11.27
CA VAL A 156 6.39 10.64 -10.99
C VAL A 156 5.04 11.35 -11.02
N MET A 157 4.63 11.90 -9.86
CA MET A 157 3.31 12.46 -9.68
C MET A 157 3.40 13.92 -9.26
N MET A 158 2.58 14.75 -9.91
CA MET A 158 2.31 16.10 -9.46
C MET A 158 1.14 16.09 -8.48
N ASP A 159 1.30 16.77 -7.36
CA ASP A 159 0.24 17.11 -6.42
C ASP A 159 -0.47 18.40 -6.84
N ASP A 160 -1.20 19.07 -5.94
CA ASP A 160 -1.92 20.32 -6.22
C ASP A 160 -1.01 21.42 -6.83
N TRP A 161 -1.58 22.50 -7.29
CA TRP A 161 -0.88 23.64 -7.92
C TRP A 161 -0.37 23.43 -9.35
N TRP A 162 -0.65 22.34 -10.06
CA TRP A 162 -0.32 22.27 -11.49
C TRP A 162 -1.27 23.10 -12.36
N HIS A 163 -2.43 23.47 -11.85
CA HIS A 163 -3.54 24.13 -12.50
C HIS A 163 -3.22 25.58 -12.94
N ALA A 164 -3.84 25.99 -14.05
CA ALA A 164 -4.00 27.41 -14.37
C ALA A 164 -4.98 28.08 -13.41
N LYS A 165 -5.08 29.41 -13.48
CA LYS A 165 -6.02 30.18 -12.64
C LYS A 165 -7.49 29.85 -12.89
N SER A 166 -7.82 29.40 -14.10
CA SER A 166 -9.18 29.03 -14.49
C SER A 166 -9.16 27.94 -15.57
N ARG A 167 -10.26 27.27 -15.73
CA ARG A 167 -10.50 26.35 -16.83
C ARG A 167 -10.59 27.09 -18.17
N ALA A 168 -10.45 26.35 -19.28
CA ALA A 168 -10.74 26.85 -20.62
C ALA A 168 -12.23 27.25 -20.74
N ALA A 169 -12.57 28.07 -21.77
CA ALA A 169 -13.95 28.50 -21.99
C ALA A 169 -14.94 27.34 -22.24
N ASP A 170 -14.46 26.20 -22.71
CA ASP A 170 -15.24 24.97 -22.89
C ASP A 170 -15.27 24.08 -21.64
N GLY A 171 -14.70 24.54 -20.52
CA GLY A 171 -14.68 23.84 -19.23
C GLY A 171 -13.51 22.88 -19.04
N ARG A 172 -12.67 22.65 -20.06
CA ARG A 172 -11.51 21.75 -19.93
C ARG A 172 -10.50 22.25 -18.89
N PRO A 173 -9.85 21.34 -18.16
CA PRO A 173 -8.77 21.71 -17.27
C PRO A 173 -7.56 22.23 -18.08
N LEU A 174 -6.88 23.23 -17.55
CA LEU A 174 -5.67 23.80 -18.14
C LEU A 174 -4.52 23.74 -17.13
N PRO A 175 -3.32 23.36 -17.55
CA PRO A 175 -2.12 23.52 -16.74
C PRO A 175 -1.70 24.99 -16.71
N ASP A 176 -0.99 25.37 -15.67
CA ASP A 176 -0.41 26.71 -15.53
C ASP A 176 0.56 26.98 -16.69
N PRO A 177 0.32 28.06 -17.50
CA PRO A 177 1.10 28.28 -18.71
C PRO A 177 2.55 28.76 -18.44
N GLN A 178 2.87 29.21 -17.24
CA GLN A 178 4.24 29.60 -16.87
C GLN A 178 5.06 28.38 -16.43
N ARG A 179 4.44 27.48 -15.67
CA ARG A 179 5.10 26.29 -15.16
C ARG A 179 5.08 25.12 -16.14
N PHE A 180 4.09 25.08 -17.03
CA PHE A 180 3.91 24.05 -18.06
C PHE A 180 3.64 24.71 -19.44
N PRO A 181 4.61 25.44 -20.00
CA PRO A 181 4.40 26.24 -21.21
C PRO A 181 4.04 25.42 -22.45
N ASN A 182 4.39 24.14 -22.45
CA ASN A 182 4.10 23.23 -23.56
C ASN A 182 2.90 22.29 -23.27
N GLY A 183 2.17 22.53 -22.15
CA GLY A 183 1.11 21.63 -21.67
C GLY A 183 1.66 20.38 -21.02
N LEU A 184 0.79 19.40 -20.69
CA LEU A 184 1.17 18.20 -19.94
C LEU A 184 1.53 16.99 -20.81
N THR A 185 1.11 16.93 -22.07
CA THR A 185 1.47 15.81 -22.95
C THR A 185 3.00 15.65 -23.14
N PRO A 186 3.78 16.70 -23.39
CA PRO A 186 5.23 16.55 -23.47
C PRO A 186 5.89 16.16 -22.14
N VAL A 187 5.27 16.48 -21.00
CA VAL A 187 5.75 16.08 -19.68
C VAL A 187 5.52 14.59 -19.47
N SER A 188 4.30 14.12 -19.70
CA SER A 188 3.98 12.69 -19.59
C SER A 188 4.77 11.84 -20.59
N ASP A 189 4.92 12.29 -21.85
CA ASP A 189 5.74 11.59 -22.85
C ASP A 189 7.20 11.48 -22.42
N TYR A 190 7.75 12.51 -21.76
CA TYR A 190 9.09 12.47 -21.22
C TYR A 190 9.23 11.42 -20.10
N VAL A 191 8.31 11.43 -19.14
CA VAL A 191 8.27 10.47 -18.02
C VAL A 191 8.11 9.04 -18.55
N HIS A 192 7.20 8.83 -19.49
CA HIS A 192 7.01 7.53 -20.17
C HIS A 192 8.25 7.11 -20.97
N GLY A 193 8.93 8.05 -21.61
CA GLY A 193 10.20 7.79 -22.31
C GLY A 193 11.30 7.22 -21.43
N LYS A 194 11.25 7.50 -20.12
CA LYS A 194 12.12 6.92 -19.08
C LYS A 194 11.58 5.61 -18.49
N GLY A 195 10.41 5.13 -18.94
CA GLY A 195 9.78 3.91 -18.45
C GLY A 195 9.00 4.07 -17.15
N MET A 196 8.63 5.28 -16.80
CA MET A 196 7.89 5.60 -15.59
C MET A 196 6.46 5.99 -15.90
N ARG A 197 5.59 5.90 -14.90
CA ARG A 197 4.21 6.36 -14.95
C ARG A 197 4.14 7.83 -14.57
N PHE A 198 3.20 8.54 -15.18
CA PHE A 198 2.93 9.95 -14.89
C PHE A 198 1.63 10.09 -14.10
N GLY A 199 1.68 10.81 -12.98
CA GLY A 199 0.52 11.06 -12.13
C GLY A 199 0.19 12.55 -11.99
N ILE A 200 -1.09 12.82 -11.68
CA ILE A 200 -1.64 14.15 -11.52
C ILE A 200 -2.59 14.18 -10.32
N TYR A 201 -2.91 15.36 -9.85
CA TYR A 201 -3.81 15.63 -8.73
C TYR A 201 -5.11 16.31 -9.20
N THR A 202 -6.20 16.01 -8.52
CA THR A 202 -7.46 16.75 -8.56
C THR A 202 -8.19 16.64 -7.23
N ASP A 203 -9.42 17.17 -7.16
CA ASP A 203 -10.27 17.09 -5.98
C ASP A 203 -11.71 16.73 -6.38
N ALA A 204 -12.40 15.98 -5.56
CA ALA A 204 -13.81 15.63 -5.73
C ALA A 204 -14.77 16.75 -5.29
N ALA A 205 -14.26 17.98 -5.12
CA ALA A 205 -15.01 19.20 -4.86
C ALA A 205 -14.86 20.20 -6.03
N GLU A 206 -15.48 21.37 -5.91
CA GLU A 206 -15.32 22.47 -6.87
C GLU A 206 -13.92 23.09 -6.82
N TYR A 207 -13.30 23.08 -5.65
CA TYR A 207 -11.98 23.62 -5.39
C TYR A 207 -11.10 22.60 -4.67
N THR A 208 -9.83 22.60 -5.04
CA THR A 208 -8.79 21.80 -4.39
C THR A 208 -8.46 22.32 -3.00
N CYS A 209 -7.65 21.58 -2.24
CA CYS A 209 -7.16 22.00 -0.92
C CYS A 209 -6.41 23.34 -0.97
N ALA A 210 -5.67 23.60 -2.03
CA ALA A 210 -4.96 24.85 -2.25
C ALA A 210 -5.74 25.91 -3.04
N GLY A 211 -7.03 25.68 -3.31
CA GLY A 211 -7.94 26.66 -3.93
C GLY A 211 -7.91 26.70 -5.46
N ALA A 212 -7.28 25.76 -6.13
CA ALA A 212 -7.40 25.58 -7.57
C ALA A 212 -8.78 24.97 -7.94
N PHE A 213 -9.11 24.87 -9.22
CA PHE A 213 -10.35 24.20 -9.63
C PHE A 213 -10.26 22.67 -9.43
N GLY A 214 -11.26 22.11 -8.78
CA GLY A 214 -11.46 20.65 -8.65
C GLY A 214 -12.33 20.07 -9.76
N SER A 215 -12.65 18.78 -9.69
CA SER A 215 -13.36 18.03 -10.74
C SER A 215 -14.86 17.86 -10.51
N PHE A 216 -15.42 18.29 -9.38
CA PHE A 216 -16.84 18.10 -9.10
C PHE A 216 -17.75 18.68 -10.19
N GLY A 217 -18.61 17.84 -10.76
CA GLY A 217 -19.49 18.20 -11.91
C GLY A 217 -18.74 18.36 -13.23
N LYS A 218 -17.45 17.99 -13.28
CA LYS A 218 -16.57 18.04 -14.46
C LYS A 218 -15.79 16.75 -14.68
N GLU A 219 -16.16 15.68 -14.01
CA GLU A 219 -15.39 14.43 -13.95
C GLU A 219 -15.09 13.90 -15.36
N GLN A 220 -16.08 13.89 -16.26
CA GLN A 220 -15.88 13.35 -17.61
C GLN A 220 -14.96 14.23 -18.46
N ILE A 221 -15.11 15.56 -18.41
CA ILE A 221 -14.27 16.46 -19.22
C ILE A 221 -12.82 16.46 -18.73
N ASP A 222 -12.62 16.24 -17.42
CA ASP A 222 -11.31 16.11 -16.80
C ASP A 222 -10.69 14.74 -17.15
N ALA A 223 -11.44 13.66 -17.01
CA ALA A 223 -10.99 12.31 -17.39
C ALA A 223 -10.58 12.23 -18.88
N ASP A 224 -11.35 12.86 -19.78
CA ASP A 224 -11.00 12.96 -21.20
C ASP A 224 -9.70 13.75 -21.43
N ALA A 225 -9.44 14.78 -20.61
CA ALA A 225 -8.18 15.52 -20.66
C ALA A 225 -7.03 14.68 -20.12
N TYR A 226 -7.21 13.99 -19.00
CA TYR A 226 -6.22 13.10 -18.42
C TYR A 226 -5.85 11.95 -19.37
N ALA A 227 -6.82 11.37 -20.07
CA ALA A 227 -6.56 10.37 -21.10
C ALA A 227 -5.73 10.93 -22.26
N ARG A 228 -6.03 12.15 -22.74
CA ARG A 228 -5.23 12.83 -23.78
C ARG A 228 -3.81 13.13 -23.32
N TRP A 229 -3.63 13.48 -22.06
CA TRP A 229 -2.31 13.72 -21.46
C TRP A 229 -1.61 12.43 -21.01
N LYS A 230 -2.23 11.26 -21.24
CA LYS A 230 -1.69 9.94 -20.88
C LYS A 230 -1.35 9.82 -19.39
N VAL A 231 -2.28 10.29 -18.56
CA VAL A 231 -2.11 10.22 -17.10
C VAL A 231 -2.38 8.80 -16.60
N ASP A 232 -1.43 8.19 -15.91
CA ASP A 232 -1.54 6.83 -15.38
C ASP A 232 -2.19 6.77 -14.00
N ILE A 233 -2.03 7.84 -13.19
CA ILE A 233 -2.51 7.90 -11.81
C ILE A 233 -3.15 9.27 -11.57
N VAL A 234 -4.37 9.29 -11.05
CA VAL A 234 -5.04 10.51 -10.57
C VAL A 234 -5.24 10.40 -9.07
N LYS A 235 -4.52 11.23 -8.29
CA LYS A 235 -4.82 11.46 -6.88
C LYS A 235 -6.01 12.43 -6.83
N CYS A 236 -7.11 11.98 -6.24
CA CYS A 236 -8.33 12.76 -6.09
C CYS A 236 -8.57 13.01 -4.61
N ASP A 237 -8.47 14.27 -4.21
CA ASP A 237 -8.65 14.72 -2.84
C ASP A 237 -10.12 14.99 -2.51
N TYR A 238 -10.42 15.43 -1.28
CA TYR A 238 -11.78 15.65 -0.80
C TYR A 238 -11.93 16.95 0.00
N CYS A 239 -11.10 17.96 -0.29
CA CYS A 239 -11.17 19.26 0.39
C CYS A 239 -12.48 19.99 0.07
N ASN A 240 -12.99 20.71 1.04
CA ASN A 240 -14.21 21.54 0.84
C ASN A 240 -15.45 20.75 0.35
N ALA A 241 -15.47 19.45 0.54
CA ALA A 241 -16.56 18.55 0.15
C ALA A 241 -17.44 18.20 1.35
N PRO A 242 -18.69 17.73 1.14
CA PRO A 242 -19.59 17.30 2.23
C PRO A 242 -18.99 16.14 3.03
N SER A 243 -19.29 16.11 4.34
CA SER A 243 -18.72 15.14 5.28
C SER A 243 -19.32 13.74 5.20
N GLU A 244 -20.47 13.59 4.54
CA GLU A 244 -21.22 12.34 4.48
C GLU A 244 -20.48 11.28 3.64
N ARG A 245 -20.38 10.08 4.18
CA ARG A 245 -19.72 8.94 3.53
C ARG A 245 -20.33 8.58 2.18
N ASP A 246 -21.67 8.56 2.10
CA ASP A 246 -22.37 8.21 0.85
C ASP A 246 -22.10 9.25 -0.23
N THR A 247 -22.00 10.53 0.13
CA THR A 247 -21.62 11.59 -0.82
C THR A 247 -20.19 11.41 -1.31
N ALA A 248 -19.26 11.05 -0.44
CA ALA A 248 -17.88 10.76 -0.83
C ALA A 248 -17.84 9.58 -1.80
N PHE A 249 -18.52 8.47 -1.48
CA PHE A 249 -18.62 7.31 -2.36
C PHE A 249 -19.14 7.70 -3.75
N ILE A 250 -20.25 8.45 -3.83
CA ILE A 250 -20.86 8.87 -5.10
C ILE A 250 -19.88 9.71 -5.93
N ARG A 251 -19.17 10.66 -5.30
CA ARG A 251 -18.23 11.54 -6.00
C ARG A 251 -17.02 10.79 -6.56
N TYR A 252 -16.42 9.91 -5.74
CA TYR A 252 -15.31 9.07 -6.20
C TYR A 252 -15.74 8.06 -7.25
N ARG A 253 -16.95 7.51 -7.12
CA ARG A 253 -17.53 6.62 -8.15
C ARG A 253 -17.73 7.35 -9.46
N ALA A 254 -18.22 8.59 -9.44
CA ALA A 254 -18.39 9.42 -10.65
C ALA A 254 -17.04 9.66 -11.37
N MET A 255 -15.97 9.95 -10.60
CA MET A 255 -14.62 10.07 -11.17
C MET A 255 -14.13 8.74 -11.75
N ALA A 256 -14.31 7.62 -11.04
CA ALA A 256 -13.89 6.31 -11.54
C ALA A 256 -14.60 5.92 -12.83
N ASP A 257 -15.93 6.14 -12.92
CA ASP A 257 -16.72 5.86 -14.11
C ASP A 257 -16.29 6.76 -15.29
N ALA A 258 -15.94 8.02 -15.01
CA ALA A 258 -15.42 8.93 -16.03
C ALA A 258 -14.04 8.49 -16.56
N LEU A 259 -13.14 8.06 -15.68
CA LEU A 259 -11.82 7.54 -16.06
C LEU A 259 -11.94 6.23 -16.87
N GLU A 260 -12.84 5.33 -16.46
CA GLU A 260 -13.12 4.11 -17.22
C GLU A 260 -13.64 4.42 -18.62
N LYS A 261 -14.61 5.34 -18.74
CA LYS A 261 -15.18 5.77 -20.02
C LYS A 261 -14.17 6.49 -20.91
N ALA A 262 -13.22 7.24 -20.35
CA ALA A 262 -12.13 7.85 -21.11
C ALA A 262 -11.14 6.82 -21.68
N GLY A 263 -11.10 5.59 -21.14
CA GLY A 263 -10.51 4.41 -21.77
C GLY A 263 -8.99 4.33 -21.78
N TYR A 264 -8.27 5.20 -21.05
CA TYR A 264 -6.81 5.15 -20.99
C TYR A 264 -6.27 4.12 -19.97
N GLY A 265 -7.07 3.77 -18.95
CA GLY A 265 -6.64 2.88 -17.86
C GLY A 265 -6.02 3.62 -16.68
N THR A 266 -6.38 4.88 -16.50
CA THR A 266 -5.92 5.72 -15.39
C THR A 266 -6.38 5.17 -14.05
N MET A 267 -5.46 5.02 -13.10
CA MET A 267 -5.75 4.59 -11.73
C MET A 267 -6.34 5.73 -10.90
N LEU A 268 -7.46 5.47 -10.24
CA LEU A 268 -7.98 6.38 -9.22
C LEU A 268 -7.31 6.10 -7.87
N TYR A 269 -6.67 7.12 -7.29
CA TYR A 269 -6.11 7.16 -5.96
C TYR A 269 -6.97 8.07 -5.09
N ILE A 270 -7.71 7.51 -4.12
CA ILE A 270 -8.64 8.21 -3.24
C ILE A 270 -7.86 8.86 -2.10
N CYS A 271 -8.08 10.15 -1.86
CA CYS A 271 -7.45 10.90 -0.78
C CYS A 271 -8.52 11.64 0.03
N GLU A 272 -9.04 11.00 1.10
CA GLU A 272 -10.02 11.61 2.02
C GLU A 272 -9.60 11.42 3.48
N TRP A 273 -8.29 11.21 3.69
CA TRP A 273 -7.59 11.16 4.99
C TRP A 273 -8.10 10.11 5.98
N GLY A 274 -8.80 9.07 5.51
CA GLY A 274 -9.35 8.01 6.36
C GLY A 274 -10.61 8.39 7.16
N GLU A 275 -11.09 9.63 7.03
CA GLU A 275 -12.20 10.15 7.83
C GLU A 275 -13.50 9.39 7.64
N ARG A 276 -13.70 8.77 6.48
CA ARG A 276 -14.93 8.02 6.12
C ARG A 276 -14.67 6.54 5.91
N GLU A 277 -13.55 6.03 6.45
CA GLU A 277 -13.15 4.63 6.35
C GLU A 277 -13.05 4.11 4.90
N PRO A 278 -12.25 4.75 4.01
CA PRO A 278 -12.22 4.43 2.58
C PRO A 278 -11.78 2.99 2.30
N TRP A 279 -11.11 2.33 3.22
CA TRP A 279 -10.78 0.91 3.11
C TRP A 279 -12.02 0.01 3.01
N LYS A 280 -13.17 0.44 3.54
CA LYS A 280 -14.43 -0.33 3.50
C LYS A 280 -15.17 -0.23 2.16
N TRP A 281 -14.99 0.86 1.42
CA TRP A 281 -15.77 1.16 0.23
C TRP A 281 -14.95 1.60 -1.00
N GLY A 282 -13.71 2.01 -0.84
CA GLY A 282 -12.89 2.61 -1.89
C GLY A 282 -12.72 1.73 -3.13
N ALA A 283 -12.59 0.40 -2.94
CA ALA A 283 -12.52 -0.55 -4.05
C ALA A 283 -13.83 -0.59 -4.88
N GLU A 284 -14.99 -0.51 -4.22
CA GLU A 284 -16.30 -0.47 -4.86
C GLU A 284 -16.53 0.87 -5.57
N ALA A 285 -16.03 1.96 -5.01
CA ALA A 285 -16.04 3.27 -5.68
C ALA A 285 -15.09 3.34 -6.89
N GLY A 286 -14.29 2.30 -7.16
CA GLY A 286 -13.37 2.24 -8.29
C GLY A 286 -11.94 2.64 -7.96
N GLY A 287 -11.63 3.04 -6.72
CA GLY A 287 -10.27 3.31 -6.25
C GLY A 287 -9.40 2.06 -6.19
N ARG A 288 -8.09 2.24 -6.32
CA ARG A 288 -7.09 1.15 -6.22
C ARG A 288 -6.12 1.35 -5.07
N CYS A 289 -6.03 2.55 -4.54
CA CYS A 289 -5.42 2.87 -3.25
C CYS A 289 -6.19 4.05 -2.61
N TRP A 290 -6.06 4.17 -1.31
CA TRP A 290 -6.74 5.20 -0.53
C TRP A 290 -5.96 5.57 0.71
N ARG A 291 -5.87 6.87 0.97
CA ARG A 291 -5.32 7.44 2.20
C ARG A 291 -6.14 6.98 3.41
N ILE A 292 -5.47 6.50 4.44
CA ILE A 292 -6.12 5.96 5.65
C ILE A 292 -6.02 6.90 6.86
N SER A 293 -5.28 7.98 6.73
CA SER A 293 -4.95 8.91 7.82
C SER A 293 -4.72 10.32 7.31
N GLN A 294 -4.57 11.27 8.21
CA GLN A 294 -4.15 12.65 7.92
C GLN A 294 -2.72 12.68 7.33
N ASP A 295 -2.28 13.87 6.89
CA ASP A 295 -0.98 14.03 6.26
C ASP A 295 0.18 13.70 7.19
N VAL A 296 1.07 12.81 6.71
CA VAL A 296 2.28 12.42 7.43
C VAL A 296 3.34 13.50 7.32
N ARG A 297 3.94 13.80 8.46
CA ARG A 297 4.99 14.78 8.61
C ARG A 297 6.33 14.13 8.90
N ASP A 298 7.39 14.85 8.60
CA ASP A 298 8.77 14.44 8.85
C ASP A 298 9.09 14.47 10.35
N CYS A 299 8.38 13.60 11.12
CA CYS A 299 8.60 13.44 12.54
C CYS A 299 8.06 12.11 13.09
N TRP A 300 8.59 11.74 14.26
CA TRP A 300 8.19 10.51 14.96
C TRP A 300 6.80 10.59 15.58
N THR A 301 6.51 11.65 16.35
CA THR A 301 5.29 11.76 17.16
C THR A 301 4.13 12.49 16.50
N GLY A 302 4.39 13.31 15.51
CA GLY A 302 3.40 14.22 14.93
C GLY A 302 3.29 15.56 15.65
N ALA A 303 2.73 16.57 14.99
CA ALA A 303 2.49 17.89 15.54
C ALA A 303 1.38 18.63 14.79
N GLY A 304 0.59 19.42 15.49
CA GLY A 304 -0.54 20.17 14.91
C GLY A 304 -1.59 19.22 14.33
N ASN A 305 -1.99 19.46 13.08
CA ASN A 305 -2.96 18.63 12.35
C ASN A 305 -2.29 17.49 11.57
N GLY A 306 -0.98 17.33 11.62
CA GLY A 306 -0.25 16.30 10.89
C GLY A 306 0.21 15.18 11.80
N GLU A 307 0.40 14.03 11.19
CA GLU A 307 0.72 12.81 11.89
C GLU A 307 2.21 12.50 11.80
N GLY A 308 2.75 11.97 12.87
CA GLY A 308 4.06 11.34 12.87
C GLY A 308 3.93 9.83 12.64
N LEU A 309 5.07 9.16 12.50
CA LEU A 309 5.13 7.73 12.25
C LEU A 309 4.36 6.90 13.31
N LEU A 310 4.36 7.34 14.57
CA LEU A 310 3.60 6.64 15.63
C LEU A 310 2.10 6.60 15.36
N GLN A 311 1.53 7.64 14.76
CA GLN A 311 0.11 7.64 14.42
C GLN A 311 -0.16 6.71 13.24
N SER A 312 0.68 6.72 12.20
CA SER A 312 0.56 5.77 11.08
C SER A 312 0.55 4.31 11.56
N ILE A 313 1.36 3.97 12.58
CA ILE A 313 1.35 2.64 13.20
C ILE A 313 -0.02 2.33 13.80
N ARG A 314 -0.64 3.29 14.50
CA ARG A 314 -1.96 3.10 15.14
C ARG A 314 -3.07 2.91 14.10
N ASP A 315 -3.03 3.66 13.01
CA ASP A 315 -4.08 3.66 11.99
C ASP A 315 -4.02 2.41 11.11
N MET A 316 -2.80 1.94 10.80
CA MET A 316 -2.60 0.77 9.94
C MET A 316 -2.87 -0.57 10.62
N LYS A 317 -2.79 -0.67 11.94
CA LYS A 317 -2.73 -1.97 12.64
C LYS A 317 -3.98 -2.85 12.53
N ASN A 318 -5.16 -2.29 12.26
CA ASN A 318 -6.44 -3.04 12.31
C ASN A 318 -7.14 -3.21 10.97
N ILE A 319 -6.59 -2.69 9.87
CA ILE A 319 -7.27 -2.62 8.57
C ILE A 319 -6.71 -3.60 7.51
N SER A 320 -5.84 -4.52 7.92
CA SER A 320 -5.17 -5.46 7.00
C SER A 320 -6.14 -6.38 6.24
N ALA A 321 -7.34 -6.66 6.78
CA ALA A 321 -8.36 -7.49 6.12
C ALA A 321 -9.03 -6.80 4.92
N TYR A 322 -8.82 -5.49 4.76
CA TYR A 322 -9.34 -4.71 3.63
C TYR A 322 -8.35 -4.59 2.48
N GLN A 323 -7.08 -4.96 2.70
CA GLN A 323 -6.03 -4.86 1.70
C GLN A 323 -5.79 -6.18 0.95
N GLY A 324 -5.26 -6.07 -0.25
CA GLY A 324 -4.88 -7.17 -1.12
C GLY A 324 -4.51 -6.67 -2.50
N VAL A 325 -4.38 -7.56 -3.46
CA VAL A 325 -4.11 -7.23 -4.87
C VAL A 325 -5.05 -6.13 -5.36
N ASN A 326 -4.51 -5.09 -5.97
CA ASN A 326 -5.26 -3.98 -6.57
C ASN A 326 -6.14 -3.18 -5.57
N ARG A 327 -5.83 -3.26 -4.26
CA ARG A 327 -6.53 -2.58 -3.15
C ARG A 327 -5.51 -2.28 -2.06
N PHE A 328 -5.05 -1.03 -1.97
CA PHE A 328 -3.95 -0.67 -1.08
C PHE A 328 -4.35 0.41 -0.09
N ASN A 329 -4.19 0.10 1.19
CA ASN A 329 -4.21 1.10 2.27
C ASN A 329 -2.95 1.95 2.14
N ASP A 330 -3.12 3.24 2.03
CA ASP A 330 -2.03 4.18 1.85
C ASP A 330 -1.75 4.95 3.15
N ALA A 331 -0.59 4.69 3.71
CA ALA A 331 -0.10 5.35 4.92
C ALA A 331 0.56 6.71 4.64
N ASP A 332 0.34 7.28 3.45
CA ASP A 332 0.86 8.57 2.96
C ASP A 332 2.33 8.57 2.55
N MET A 333 2.88 9.75 2.34
CA MET A 333 4.18 9.97 1.74
C MET A 333 5.34 9.55 2.66
N LEU A 334 6.39 9.02 2.02
CA LEU A 334 7.66 8.74 2.67
C LEU A 334 8.48 10.03 2.84
N CYS A 335 8.99 10.22 4.04
CA CYS A 335 9.79 11.39 4.40
C CYS A 335 11.30 11.20 4.16
N THR A 336 11.75 10.02 3.72
CA THR A 336 13.17 9.77 3.38
C THR A 336 13.69 10.82 2.42
N GLY A 337 14.78 11.50 2.80
CA GLY A 337 15.40 12.56 2.04
C GLY A 337 14.86 13.98 2.32
N LEU A 338 13.85 14.14 3.19
CA LEU A 338 13.36 15.47 3.60
C LEU A 338 14.30 16.17 4.58
N HIS A 339 14.75 15.50 5.63
CA HIS A 339 15.65 16.04 6.66
C HIS A 339 15.20 17.41 7.19
N GLY A 340 13.92 17.55 7.52
CA GLY A 340 13.35 18.78 8.01
C GLY A 340 13.27 19.91 6.99
N THR A 341 13.39 19.63 5.70
CA THR A 341 13.40 20.65 4.64
C THR A 341 12.08 20.74 3.86
N GLY A 342 10.99 20.20 4.39
CA GLY A 342 9.66 20.38 3.83
C GLY A 342 9.33 21.87 3.64
N LYS A 343 8.60 22.21 2.57
CA LYS A 343 8.40 23.60 2.17
C LYS A 343 7.46 24.35 3.11
N SER A 344 6.40 23.71 3.58
CA SER A 344 5.51 24.32 4.54
C SER A 344 5.95 24.00 5.98
N SER A 345 5.77 24.95 6.89
CA SER A 345 5.95 24.72 8.33
C SER A 345 5.02 23.61 8.86
N SER A 346 3.98 23.29 8.09
CA SER A 346 3.06 22.21 8.40
C SER A 346 3.64 20.82 8.17
N MET A 347 4.66 20.68 7.32
CA MET A 347 5.32 19.39 7.03
C MET A 347 6.43 19.02 8.02
N LEU A 348 6.76 19.92 8.94
CA LEU A 348 7.78 19.71 9.97
C LEU A 348 7.14 19.45 11.32
N CYS A 349 7.80 18.68 12.16
CA CYS A 349 7.40 18.46 13.54
C CYS A 349 7.33 19.76 14.32
N GLY A 350 6.13 20.29 14.55
CA GLY A 350 5.92 21.58 15.19
C GLY A 350 6.45 22.79 14.41
N GLY A 351 6.64 22.67 13.10
CA GLY A 351 7.15 23.74 12.23
C GLY A 351 8.65 24.00 12.35
N LYS A 352 9.39 23.16 13.07
CA LYS A 352 10.85 23.26 13.30
C LYS A 352 11.44 21.88 13.52
N GLY A 353 12.67 21.68 13.15
CA GLY A 353 13.40 20.49 13.51
C GLY A 353 14.25 19.92 12.37
N PRO A 354 15.12 18.96 12.69
CA PRO A 354 16.00 18.32 11.70
C PRO A 354 15.28 17.25 10.86
N GLY A 355 13.97 17.02 11.07
CA GLY A 355 13.26 15.86 10.57
C GLY A 355 13.45 14.62 11.45
N MET A 356 13.11 13.47 10.93
CA MET A 356 13.32 12.18 11.59
C MET A 356 14.81 11.81 11.63
N THR A 357 15.18 10.98 12.59
CA THR A 357 16.49 10.33 12.63
C THR A 357 16.60 9.24 11.55
N GLN A 358 17.83 8.78 11.28
CA GLN A 358 18.05 7.73 10.28
C GLN A 358 17.37 6.41 10.66
N ASP A 359 17.29 6.05 11.95
CA ASP A 359 16.55 4.88 12.41
C ASP A 359 15.03 5.05 12.21
N GLU A 360 14.50 6.26 12.35
CA GLU A 360 13.08 6.57 12.12
C GLU A 360 12.73 6.56 10.63
N TYR A 361 13.57 7.09 9.72
CA TYR A 361 13.39 6.94 8.28
C TYR A 361 13.39 5.47 7.84
N ARG A 362 14.33 4.67 8.37
CA ARG A 362 14.34 3.23 8.12
C ARG A 362 13.10 2.54 8.67
N SER A 363 12.59 2.99 9.81
CA SER A 363 11.37 2.46 10.42
C SER A 363 10.14 2.78 9.58
N GLN A 364 9.99 4.01 9.12
CA GLN A 364 8.92 4.40 8.21
C GLN A 364 8.96 3.52 6.94
N PHE A 365 10.10 3.46 6.29
CA PHE A 365 10.28 2.68 5.07
C PHE A 365 9.97 1.19 5.25
N ALA A 366 10.46 0.57 6.32
CA ALA A 366 10.21 -0.83 6.64
C ALA A 366 8.72 -1.12 6.85
N LEU A 367 8.03 -0.24 7.58
CA LEU A 367 6.60 -0.37 7.87
C LEU A 367 5.76 -0.21 6.60
N TRP A 368 6.06 0.77 5.72
CA TRP A 368 5.40 0.88 4.40
C TRP A 368 5.60 -0.39 3.57
N CYS A 369 6.79 -1.00 3.64
CA CYS A 369 7.06 -2.26 2.97
C CYS A 369 6.29 -3.45 3.58
N MET A 370 6.23 -3.56 4.88
CA MET A 370 5.44 -4.57 5.58
C MET A 370 3.94 -4.43 5.29
N TRP A 371 3.46 -3.21 5.20
CA TRP A 371 2.05 -2.94 4.91
C TRP A 371 1.68 -3.03 3.43
N SER A 372 2.63 -3.20 2.51
CA SER A 372 2.39 -3.02 1.06
C SER A 372 1.63 -1.72 0.75
N SER A 373 1.96 -0.65 1.48
CA SER A 373 1.43 0.68 1.23
C SER A 373 2.05 1.25 -0.05
N PRO A 374 1.34 2.06 -0.84
CA PRO A 374 1.98 2.88 -1.86
C PRO A 374 3.18 3.64 -1.30
N MET A 375 4.25 3.73 -2.07
CA MET A 375 5.49 4.36 -1.64
C MET A 375 5.72 5.63 -2.46
N ALA A 376 5.24 6.77 -1.93
CA ALA A 376 5.40 8.08 -2.55
C ALA A 376 6.48 8.87 -1.80
N LEU A 377 7.67 9.02 -2.41
CA LEU A 377 8.72 9.89 -1.90
C LEU A 377 8.32 11.35 -1.99
N SER A 378 8.76 12.16 -1.04
CA SER A 378 8.36 13.57 -0.96
C SER A 378 9.53 14.56 -0.81
N PHE A 379 10.76 14.11 -1.04
CA PHE A 379 11.95 14.94 -0.96
C PHE A 379 12.02 16.01 -2.07
N ASP A 380 12.82 17.07 -1.83
CA ASP A 380 13.09 18.10 -2.83
C ASP A 380 14.11 17.56 -3.86
N PRO A 381 13.73 17.32 -5.13
CA PRO A 381 14.62 16.75 -6.12
C PRO A 381 15.76 17.68 -6.53
N ARG A 382 15.70 18.95 -6.17
CA ARG A 382 16.77 19.94 -6.40
C ARG A 382 17.92 19.83 -5.39
N LYS A 383 17.72 19.02 -4.34
CA LYS A 383 18.73 18.73 -3.31
C LYS A 383 19.32 17.35 -3.54
N GLU A 384 20.58 17.20 -3.18
CA GLU A 384 21.25 15.91 -3.25
C GLU A 384 20.70 14.95 -2.19
N LEU A 385 20.37 13.73 -2.59
CA LEU A 385 20.05 12.64 -1.66
C LEU A 385 21.34 12.23 -0.93
N GLN A 386 21.25 12.10 0.39
CA GLN A 386 22.36 11.60 1.19
C GLN A 386 22.61 10.12 0.91
N ALA A 387 23.83 9.64 1.16
CA ALA A 387 24.18 8.22 0.94
C ALA A 387 23.29 7.26 1.73
N ASP A 388 22.91 7.63 2.95
CA ASP A 388 22.03 6.83 3.81
C ASP A 388 20.59 6.78 3.25
N ASP A 389 20.10 7.87 2.63
CA ASP A 389 18.79 7.86 1.96
C ASP A 389 18.83 6.93 0.75
N GLU A 390 19.87 7.04 -0.08
CA GLU A 390 20.03 6.15 -1.23
C GLU A 390 20.10 4.68 -0.80
N ALA A 391 20.76 4.38 0.32
CA ALA A 391 20.84 3.02 0.86
C ALA A 391 19.46 2.50 1.27
N ILE A 392 18.60 3.35 1.87
CA ILE A 392 17.20 2.99 2.17
C ILE A 392 16.43 2.74 0.86
N LEU A 393 16.48 3.67 -0.09
CA LEU A 393 15.73 3.59 -1.36
C LEU A 393 16.16 2.43 -2.25
N LYS A 394 17.35 1.87 -2.02
CA LYS A 394 17.94 0.73 -2.73
C LYS A 394 17.92 -0.57 -1.93
N SER A 395 17.25 -0.63 -0.78
CA SER A 395 17.13 -1.83 0.05
C SER A 395 16.19 -2.87 -0.60
N GLY A 396 16.69 -3.56 -1.61
CA GLY A 396 15.89 -4.44 -2.46
C GLY A 396 15.16 -5.56 -1.70
N GLU A 397 15.77 -6.12 -0.64
CA GLU A 397 15.14 -7.18 0.15
C GLU A 397 13.95 -6.67 0.97
N VAL A 398 14.01 -5.44 1.47
CA VAL A 398 12.90 -4.79 2.18
C VAL A 398 11.82 -4.37 1.19
N ILE A 399 12.20 -3.79 0.03
CA ILE A 399 11.27 -3.43 -1.06
C ILE A 399 10.50 -4.65 -1.57
N ALA A 400 11.12 -5.83 -1.62
CA ALA A 400 10.46 -7.06 -2.06
C ALA A 400 9.22 -7.41 -1.21
N LEU A 401 9.16 -7.00 0.04
CA LEU A 401 7.97 -7.16 0.89
C LEU A 401 6.83 -6.26 0.43
N ASN A 402 7.13 -5.02 0.04
CA ASN A 402 6.13 -4.09 -0.52
C ASN A 402 5.56 -4.61 -1.83
N GLN A 403 6.42 -5.13 -2.68
CA GLN A 403 6.13 -5.57 -4.04
C GLN A 403 5.73 -7.05 -4.14
N ASP A 404 5.41 -7.70 -3.01
CA ASP A 404 4.93 -9.08 -2.99
C ASP A 404 3.61 -9.22 -3.76
N ALA A 405 3.52 -10.27 -4.60
CA ALA A 405 2.42 -10.43 -5.55
C ALA A 405 1.04 -10.65 -4.89
N MET A 406 1.00 -11.08 -3.62
CA MET A 406 -0.27 -11.19 -2.89
C MET A 406 -0.81 -9.83 -2.42
N GLY A 407 -0.01 -8.76 -2.45
CA GLY A 407 -0.42 -7.42 -2.04
C GLY A 407 -0.91 -7.32 -0.59
N GLN A 408 -0.52 -8.25 0.27
CA GLN A 408 -1.03 -8.33 1.65
C GLN A 408 -0.42 -7.27 2.55
N GLN A 409 -1.23 -6.65 3.38
CA GLN A 409 -0.76 -5.88 4.52
C GLN A 409 -0.39 -6.82 5.68
N ALA A 410 0.71 -6.52 6.39
CA ALA A 410 1.08 -7.24 7.60
C ALA A 410 0.02 -7.11 8.70
N ASP A 411 -0.19 -8.18 9.45
CA ASP A 411 -1.08 -8.21 10.62
C ASP A 411 -0.33 -7.80 11.89
N LEU A 412 -0.99 -7.06 12.78
CA LEU A 412 -0.50 -6.83 14.13
C LEU A 412 -0.52 -8.15 14.91
N ILE A 413 0.63 -8.54 15.45
CA ILE A 413 0.80 -9.74 16.27
C ILE A 413 0.80 -9.40 17.74
N SER A 414 1.49 -8.31 18.10
CA SER A 414 1.62 -7.87 19.49
C SER A 414 1.96 -6.38 19.56
N GLU A 415 1.40 -5.71 20.56
CA GLU A 415 1.77 -4.36 20.97
C GLU A 415 1.90 -4.40 22.50
N ALA A 416 3.10 -4.61 23.00
CA ALA A 416 3.41 -4.73 24.41
C ALA A 416 4.83 -4.21 24.71
N ASP A 417 5.04 -3.66 25.89
CA ASP A 417 6.34 -3.15 26.35
C ASP A 417 6.99 -2.15 25.38
N SER A 418 6.20 -1.34 24.69
CA SER A 418 6.63 -0.42 23.64
C SER A 418 7.29 -1.12 22.43
N LEU A 419 6.99 -2.39 22.21
CA LEU A 419 7.36 -3.14 21.03
C LEU A 419 6.10 -3.46 20.22
N VAL A 420 6.12 -3.07 18.94
CA VAL A 420 5.02 -3.34 18.00
C VAL A 420 5.51 -4.36 16.98
N ILE A 421 4.88 -5.52 16.96
CA ILE A 421 5.26 -6.66 16.12
C ILE A 421 4.20 -6.89 15.04
N PHE A 422 4.64 -6.92 13.78
CA PHE A 422 3.82 -7.29 12.65
C PHE A 422 4.34 -8.56 11.98
N ALA A 423 3.43 -9.31 11.34
CA ALA A 423 3.76 -10.46 10.51
C ALA A 423 3.02 -10.40 9.17
N LYS A 424 3.66 -10.90 8.13
CA LYS A 424 3.15 -10.91 6.76
C LYS A 424 3.49 -12.23 6.07
N ASP A 425 2.47 -12.88 5.50
CA ASP A 425 2.68 -13.99 4.57
C ASP A 425 3.16 -13.47 3.22
N CYS A 426 4.14 -14.14 2.62
CA CYS A 426 4.67 -13.84 1.30
C CYS A 426 4.22 -14.87 0.26
N GLU A 427 4.18 -14.47 -1.00
CA GLU A 427 3.73 -15.31 -2.12
C GLU A 427 4.52 -16.62 -2.21
N ASN A 428 5.82 -16.58 -1.98
CA ASN A 428 6.71 -17.74 -2.02
C ASN A 428 6.57 -18.71 -0.83
N GLY A 429 5.70 -18.41 0.13
CA GLY A 429 5.46 -19.20 1.34
C GLY A 429 6.35 -18.86 2.53
N ASP A 430 7.24 -17.88 2.41
CA ASP A 430 7.98 -17.33 3.54
C ASP A 430 7.07 -16.43 4.40
N VAL A 431 7.50 -16.17 5.62
CA VAL A 431 6.85 -15.22 6.53
C VAL A 431 7.82 -14.09 6.85
N ALA A 432 7.38 -12.85 6.65
CA ALA A 432 8.10 -11.67 7.11
C ALA A 432 7.63 -11.28 8.51
N LEU A 433 8.57 -10.95 9.38
CA LEU A 433 8.33 -10.42 10.72
C LEU A 433 9.00 -9.06 10.85
N SER A 434 8.33 -8.10 11.46
CA SER A 434 8.94 -6.84 11.87
C SER A 434 8.67 -6.55 13.33
N VAL A 435 9.60 -5.85 13.97
CA VAL A 435 9.42 -5.27 15.30
C VAL A 435 9.91 -3.83 15.29
N THR A 436 9.04 -2.94 15.73
CA THR A 436 9.34 -1.52 15.96
C THR A 436 9.40 -1.24 17.45
N ASN A 437 10.48 -0.65 17.90
CA ASN A 437 10.62 -0.18 19.28
C ASN A 437 10.16 1.29 19.36
N ILE A 438 9.03 1.52 20.02
CA ILE A 438 8.46 2.87 20.17
C ILE A 438 8.88 3.58 21.46
N SER A 439 9.95 3.11 22.12
CA SER A 439 10.50 3.71 23.34
C SER A 439 11.87 4.35 23.10
N GLU A 440 12.28 5.20 24.07
CA GLU A 440 13.55 5.94 24.05
C GLU A 440 14.79 5.08 24.40
N LYS A 441 14.62 3.79 24.67
CA LYS A 441 15.71 2.88 25.05
C LYS A 441 15.70 1.63 24.20
N ALA A 442 16.88 1.07 23.96
CA ALA A 442 16.98 -0.23 23.31
C ALA A 442 16.24 -1.31 24.12
N LYS A 443 15.60 -2.24 23.42
CA LYS A 443 14.83 -3.35 24.00
C LYS A 443 15.15 -4.66 23.29
N THR A 444 14.96 -5.77 23.98
CA THR A 444 14.97 -7.09 23.36
C THR A 444 13.54 -7.53 23.06
N ALA A 445 13.26 -7.76 21.78
CA ALA A 445 12.01 -8.33 21.33
C ALA A 445 12.10 -9.85 21.24
N VAL A 446 11.00 -10.53 21.56
CA VAL A 446 10.85 -11.98 21.37
C VAL A 446 9.62 -12.23 20.50
N PHE A 447 9.83 -12.81 19.33
CA PHE A 447 8.76 -13.27 18.46
C PHE A 447 8.38 -14.69 18.88
N ASP A 448 7.14 -14.86 19.32
CA ASP A 448 6.55 -16.17 19.63
C ASP A 448 5.86 -16.70 18.37
N PHE A 449 6.40 -17.76 17.77
CA PHE A 449 5.88 -18.33 16.53
C PHE A 449 4.47 -18.90 16.68
N SER A 450 4.04 -19.25 17.89
CA SER A 450 2.66 -19.73 18.11
C SER A 450 1.60 -18.67 17.86
N LYS A 451 1.99 -17.39 17.89
CA LYS A 451 1.10 -16.25 17.64
C LYS A 451 1.06 -15.82 16.17
N VAL A 452 1.93 -16.38 15.33
CA VAL A 452 2.04 -16.03 13.91
C VAL A 452 1.40 -17.11 13.06
N SER A 453 0.27 -16.81 12.45
CA SER A 453 -0.57 -17.80 11.75
C SER A 453 0.12 -18.52 10.58
N GLY A 454 1.17 -17.93 10.00
CA GLY A 454 1.97 -18.50 8.93
C GLY A 454 3.12 -19.39 9.39
N LEU A 455 3.39 -19.50 10.70
CA LEU A 455 4.49 -20.26 11.27
C LEU A 455 3.99 -21.48 12.04
N ASP A 456 4.79 -22.54 12.02
CA ASP A 456 4.59 -23.77 12.80
C ASP A 456 5.72 -23.90 13.83
N VAL A 457 5.38 -23.91 15.11
CA VAL A 457 6.35 -23.98 16.22
C VAL A 457 7.20 -25.26 16.21
N GLN A 458 6.75 -26.33 15.52
CA GLN A 458 7.49 -27.57 15.40
C GLN A 458 8.54 -27.54 14.29
N LYS A 459 8.43 -26.59 13.37
CA LYS A 459 9.36 -26.43 12.25
C LYS A 459 10.53 -25.54 12.61
N THR A 460 11.62 -25.73 11.88
CA THR A 460 12.81 -24.86 11.93
C THR A 460 12.78 -23.93 10.72
N TYR A 461 13.15 -22.68 10.93
CA TYR A 461 13.20 -21.65 9.91
C TYR A 461 14.60 -21.09 9.74
N VAL A 462 15.00 -20.92 8.50
CA VAL A 462 16.17 -20.08 8.12
C VAL A 462 15.74 -18.62 8.29
N VAL A 463 16.51 -17.86 9.05
CA VAL A 463 16.22 -16.46 9.37
C VAL A 463 17.17 -15.56 8.60
N ARG A 464 16.63 -14.56 7.90
CA ARG A 464 17.39 -13.52 7.24
C ARG A 464 16.99 -12.14 7.77
N ASP A 465 17.96 -11.37 8.23
CA ASP A 465 17.79 -9.95 8.55
C ASP A 465 17.86 -9.15 7.25
N LEU A 466 16.77 -8.45 6.92
CA LEU A 466 16.65 -7.78 5.62
C LEU A 466 17.37 -6.43 5.56
N TRP A 467 17.55 -5.74 6.71
CA TRP A 467 18.33 -4.51 6.76
C TRP A 467 19.83 -4.76 6.75
N ALA A 468 20.29 -5.81 7.43
CA ALA A 468 21.68 -6.20 7.45
C ALA A 468 22.07 -7.06 6.24
N GLU A 469 21.10 -7.48 5.43
CA GLU A 469 21.27 -8.43 4.32
C GLU A 469 22.04 -9.70 4.73
N GLN A 470 21.81 -10.15 5.97
CA GLN A 470 22.56 -11.21 6.61
C GLN A 470 21.66 -12.38 7.03
N GLN A 471 22.14 -13.59 6.79
CA GLN A 471 21.53 -14.78 7.36
C GLN A 471 21.96 -14.91 8.80
N LEU A 472 20.98 -15.08 9.68
CA LEU A 472 21.16 -15.35 11.10
C LEU A 472 21.13 -16.85 11.39
N SER A 473 21.29 -17.23 12.67
CA SER A 473 21.05 -18.59 13.12
C SER A 473 19.62 -19.01 12.86
N ASP A 474 19.41 -20.28 12.54
CA ASP A 474 18.07 -20.84 12.36
C ASP A 474 17.27 -20.69 13.67
N ALA A 475 15.96 -20.50 13.53
CA ALA A 475 15.06 -20.35 14.67
C ALA A 475 13.97 -21.43 14.69
N LYS A 476 13.56 -21.83 15.88
CA LYS A 476 12.43 -22.76 16.12
C LYS A 476 11.64 -22.29 17.33
N GLY A 477 10.33 -22.18 17.18
CA GLY A 477 9.41 -21.75 18.23
C GLY A 477 9.49 -20.26 18.57
N THR A 478 10.69 -19.68 18.62
CA THR A 478 10.91 -18.24 18.91
C THR A 478 12.08 -17.67 18.14
N LEU A 479 12.09 -16.33 17.99
CA LEU A 479 13.22 -15.53 17.52
C LEU A 479 13.40 -14.34 18.45
N SER A 480 14.63 -14.07 18.90
CA SER A 480 14.95 -12.89 19.71
C SER A 480 15.80 -11.90 18.94
N ALA A 481 15.57 -10.61 19.15
CA ALA A 481 16.33 -9.54 18.52
C ALA A 481 16.43 -8.31 19.43
N GLU A 482 17.60 -7.68 19.47
CA GLU A 482 17.77 -6.36 20.07
C GLU A 482 17.30 -5.30 19.07
N VAL A 483 16.56 -4.30 19.57
CA VAL A 483 15.95 -3.21 18.76
C VAL A 483 16.29 -1.89 19.44
N ARG A 484 17.06 -1.04 18.75
CA ARG A 484 17.38 0.31 19.23
C ARG A 484 16.12 1.16 19.38
N SER A 485 16.23 2.27 20.13
CA SER A 485 15.18 3.30 20.20
C SER A 485 14.72 3.69 18.80
N HIS A 486 13.41 3.74 18.57
CA HIS A 486 12.72 4.11 17.31
C HIS A 486 13.11 3.30 16.07
N ALA A 487 13.92 2.25 16.23
CA ALA A 487 14.31 1.38 15.13
C ALA A 487 13.25 0.31 14.81
N THR A 488 13.22 -0.13 13.57
CA THR A 488 12.48 -1.30 13.12
C THR A 488 13.43 -2.35 12.55
N ARG A 489 13.40 -3.56 13.12
CA ARG A 489 14.06 -4.74 12.55
C ARG A 489 13.07 -5.50 11.69
N VAL A 490 13.56 -6.04 10.58
CA VAL A 490 12.74 -6.82 9.64
C VAL A 490 13.43 -8.12 9.30
N PHE A 491 12.72 -9.23 9.44
CA PHE A 491 13.23 -10.58 9.20
C PHE A 491 12.35 -11.31 8.19
N ARG A 492 12.97 -12.16 7.38
CA ARG A 492 12.27 -13.14 6.56
C ARG A 492 12.60 -14.54 7.06
N LEU A 493 11.56 -15.35 7.28
CA LEU A 493 11.63 -16.71 7.77
C LEU A 493 11.18 -17.66 6.66
N ALA A 494 12.09 -18.52 6.21
CA ALA A 494 11.82 -19.58 5.24
C ALA A 494 11.87 -20.94 5.93
N GLU A 495 10.89 -21.82 5.71
CA GLU A 495 10.91 -23.17 6.29
C GLU A 495 12.16 -23.92 5.86
N LYS A 496 12.94 -24.41 6.82
CA LYS A 496 14.14 -25.20 6.57
C LYS A 496 13.75 -26.61 6.10
N LYS A 497 13.86 -26.85 4.80
CA LYS A 497 13.65 -28.18 4.21
C LYS A 497 14.96 -28.96 4.19
N ASN A 498 14.93 -30.25 4.54
CA ASN A 498 16.12 -31.10 4.49
C ASN A 498 16.73 -31.09 3.07
N GLY A 499 18.02 -30.72 2.97
CA GLY A 499 18.75 -30.67 1.70
C GLY A 499 18.82 -29.32 0.99
N VAL A 500 18.18 -28.27 1.53
CA VAL A 500 18.33 -26.89 1.02
C VAL A 500 19.56 -26.26 1.67
N LYS A 501 20.64 -26.05 0.91
CA LYS A 501 21.76 -25.21 1.31
C LYS A 501 21.28 -23.76 1.47
N ALA A 502 21.90 -23.04 2.41
CA ALA A 502 21.64 -21.62 2.64
C ALA A 502 21.42 -20.84 1.34
N VAL A 503 20.40 -19.99 1.31
CA VAL A 503 20.18 -19.07 0.21
C VAL A 503 21.31 -18.04 0.25
N SER A 504 22.34 -18.24 -0.57
CA SER A 504 23.39 -17.22 -0.77
C SER A 504 22.76 -15.97 -1.38
N PRO A 505 23.24 -14.76 -1.04
CA PRO A 505 22.88 -13.58 -1.79
C PRO A 505 23.30 -13.80 -3.25
N LEU A 506 22.36 -13.76 -4.16
CA LEU A 506 22.66 -13.96 -5.57
C LEU A 506 23.01 -12.61 -6.20
N SER A 507 24.24 -12.50 -6.66
CA SER A 507 24.49 -11.72 -7.86
C SER A 507 23.66 -12.36 -8.99
N VAL A 508 22.75 -11.63 -9.60
CA VAL A 508 22.00 -12.13 -10.75
C VAL A 508 22.98 -12.30 -11.90
N PRO A 509 23.37 -13.53 -12.29
CA PRO A 509 24.10 -13.72 -13.52
C PRO A 509 23.23 -13.26 -14.66
N GLY A 510 23.81 -12.59 -15.64
CA GLY A 510 23.12 -11.90 -16.73
C GLY A 510 21.91 -12.67 -17.25
N PHE A 511 20.72 -12.09 -17.04
CA PHE A 511 19.55 -12.54 -17.76
C PHE A 511 19.51 -11.85 -19.12
N SER A 512 18.93 -12.50 -20.07
CA SER A 512 18.72 -11.93 -21.41
C SER A 512 17.24 -11.92 -21.75
N VAL A 513 16.81 -10.85 -22.38
CA VAL A 513 15.46 -10.70 -22.90
C VAL A 513 15.52 -10.45 -24.39
N ALA A 514 14.82 -11.25 -25.17
CA ALA A 514 14.79 -11.13 -26.61
C ALA A 514 13.38 -11.32 -27.17
N ALA A 515 13.07 -10.63 -28.26
CA ALA A 515 11.91 -10.90 -29.08
C ALA A 515 12.28 -11.96 -30.14
N SER A 516 11.50 -13.03 -30.22
CA SER A 516 11.69 -14.05 -31.23
C SER A 516 10.34 -14.59 -31.73
N LYS A 517 10.08 -14.46 -33.03
CA LYS A 517 8.89 -15.00 -33.70
C LYS A 517 7.56 -14.62 -32.99
N GLY A 518 7.39 -13.35 -32.60
CA GLY A 518 6.19 -12.84 -31.92
C GLY A 518 6.04 -13.34 -30.48
N LYS A 519 7.13 -13.78 -29.85
CA LYS A 519 7.18 -14.16 -28.44
C LYS A 519 8.33 -13.42 -27.74
N LEU A 520 8.05 -12.95 -26.54
CA LEU A 520 9.08 -12.53 -25.60
C LEU A 520 9.74 -13.78 -25.03
N VAL A 521 11.06 -13.82 -25.06
CA VAL A 521 11.87 -14.88 -24.47
C VAL A 521 12.75 -14.27 -23.39
N VAL A 522 12.59 -14.72 -22.15
CA VAL A 522 13.40 -14.31 -21.00
C VAL A 522 14.24 -15.53 -20.58
N ALA A 523 15.56 -15.42 -20.71
CA ALA A 523 16.49 -16.45 -20.26
C ALA A 523 17.22 -15.99 -18.99
N MET A 524 17.25 -16.84 -17.97
CA MET A 524 17.74 -16.55 -16.62
C MET A 524 18.66 -17.69 -16.13
N PRO A 525 19.80 -17.92 -16.78
CA PRO A 525 20.72 -19.02 -16.43
C PRO A 525 21.24 -18.87 -14.99
N GLY A 526 21.48 -19.97 -14.33
CA GLY A 526 21.97 -19.98 -12.93
C GLY A 526 20.92 -19.71 -11.87
N THR A 527 19.63 -19.62 -12.25
CA THR A 527 18.52 -19.35 -11.33
C THR A 527 17.54 -20.52 -11.20
N GLU A 528 17.97 -21.74 -11.47
CA GLU A 528 17.12 -22.95 -11.63
C GLU A 528 16.25 -23.27 -10.42
N LYS A 529 16.69 -22.88 -9.22
CA LYS A 529 15.97 -23.16 -7.96
C LYS A 529 15.30 -21.95 -7.34
N LEU A 530 15.30 -20.82 -8.06
CA LEU A 530 14.80 -19.56 -7.52
C LEU A 530 13.43 -19.23 -8.09
N SER A 531 12.56 -18.73 -7.25
CA SER A 531 11.33 -18.07 -7.69
C SER A 531 11.70 -16.72 -8.32
N LYS A 532 11.19 -16.47 -9.51
CA LYS A 532 11.40 -15.22 -10.26
C LYS A 532 10.06 -14.65 -10.64
N ARG A 533 9.96 -13.35 -10.52
CA ARG A 533 8.81 -12.62 -11.01
C ARG A 533 9.21 -11.87 -12.28
N ILE A 534 8.42 -12.02 -13.31
CA ILE A 534 8.58 -11.30 -14.58
C ILE A 534 7.36 -10.40 -14.71
N LEU A 535 7.60 -9.10 -14.76
CA LEU A 535 6.60 -8.08 -15.01
C LEU A 535 6.86 -7.49 -16.40
N VAL A 536 5.86 -7.47 -17.26
CA VAL A 536 5.92 -6.83 -18.56
C VAL A 536 4.96 -5.66 -18.59
N THR A 537 5.47 -4.48 -18.86
CA THR A 537 4.66 -3.26 -19.01
C THR A 537 4.84 -2.66 -20.41
N ASP A 538 3.85 -1.93 -20.91
CA ASP A 538 4.07 -1.05 -22.05
C ASP A 538 4.89 0.19 -21.66
N LEU A 539 5.18 1.07 -22.62
CA LEU A 539 5.97 2.28 -22.34
C LEU A 539 5.26 3.28 -21.41
N SER A 540 3.94 3.14 -21.25
CA SER A 540 3.14 3.94 -20.32
C SER A 540 3.05 3.30 -18.92
N GLY A 541 3.76 2.19 -18.67
CA GLY A 541 3.77 1.50 -17.39
C GLY A 541 2.57 0.56 -17.16
N HIS A 542 1.63 0.45 -18.11
CA HIS A 542 0.52 -0.49 -17.97
C HIS A 542 1.00 -1.92 -18.04
N VAL A 543 0.58 -2.71 -17.07
CA VAL A 543 0.96 -4.12 -16.98
C VAL A 543 0.31 -4.91 -18.11
N LYS A 544 1.13 -5.59 -18.90
CA LYS A 544 0.70 -6.47 -19.99
C LYS A 544 0.82 -7.94 -19.63
N LYS A 545 1.76 -8.28 -18.75
CA LYS A 545 1.91 -9.64 -18.23
C LYS A 545 2.63 -9.62 -16.90
N ILE A 546 2.20 -10.49 -15.99
CA ILE A 546 2.96 -10.88 -14.79
C ILE A 546 3.09 -12.39 -14.81
N MET A 547 4.23 -12.88 -14.36
CA MET A 547 4.48 -14.32 -14.21
C MET A 547 5.44 -14.55 -13.06
N THR A 548 5.11 -15.48 -12.18
CA THR A 548 6.06 -16.05 -11.22
C THR A 548 6.47 -17.44 -11.72
N THR A 549 7.76 -17.73 -11.72
CA THR A 549 8.30 -18.97 -12.27
C THR A 549 9.61 -19.37 -11.61
N THR A 550 9.87 -20.67 -11.54
CA THR A 550 11.20 -21.23 -11.27
C THR A 550 11.96 -21.59 -12.57
N GLY A 551 11.29 -21.53 -13.71
CA GLY A 551 11.90 -21.82 -15.01
C GLY A 551 13.00 -20.83 -15.39
N VAL A 552 14.06 -21.31 -16.04
CA VAL A 552 15.19 -20.48 -16.51
C VAL A 552 15.00 -19.93 -17.92
N ASN A 553 14.05 -20.45 -18.67
CA ASN A 553 13.67 -19.96 -19.99
C ASN A 553 12.16 -19.80 -20.04
N VAL A 554 11.69 -18.58 -20.12
CA VAL A 554 10.27 -18.24 -20.17
C VAL A 554 9.95 -17.67 -21.53
N LYS A 555 8.84 -18.11 -22.11
CA LYS A 555 8.33 -17.61 -23.39
C LYS A 555 6.92 -17.08 -23.19
N MET A 556 6.68 -15.83 -23.57
CA MET A 556 5.37 -15.16 -23.47
C MET A 556 4.95 -14.64 -24.82
N LYS A 557 3.66 -14.81 -25.16
CA LYS A 557 3.06 -14.12 -26.31
C LYS A 557 2.67 -12.71 -25.89
N LEU A 558 3.06 -11.72 -26.67
CA LEU A 558 2.65 -10.33 -26.53
C LEU A 558 2.28 -9.77 -27.91
N PRO A 559 1.37 -8.81 -27.99
CA PRO A 559 1.13 -8.05 -29.24
C PRO A 559 2.40 -7.36 -29.74
N ALA A 560 2.43 -6.93 -31.00
CA ALA A 560 3.50 -6.07 -31.49
C ALA A 560 3.50 -4.74 -30.70
N GLY A 561 4.66 -4.30 -30.24
CA GLY A 561 4.77 -3.08 -29.44
C GLY A 561 6.13 -2.97 -28.75
N ASN A 562 6.27 -1.88 -28.00
CA ASN A 562 7.45 -1.65 -27.15
C ASN A 562 7.08 -1.95 -25.69
N TYR A 563 7.93 -2.70 -25.02
CA TYR A 563 7.70 -3.14 -23.63
C TYR A 563 8.92 -2.93 -22.75
N TYR A 564 8.67 -2.71 -21.47
CA TYR A 564 9.65 -2.93 -20.42
C TYR A 564 9.40 -4.31 -19.80
N VAL A 565 10.47 -5.04 -19.56
CA VAL A 565 10.46 -6.35 -18.91
C VAL A 565 11.29 -6.26 -17.64
N ASP A 566 10.62 -6.34 -16.51
CA ASP A 566 11.25 -6.40 -15.20
C ASP A 566 11.33 -7.85 -14.77
N VAL A 567 12.52 -8.30 -14.45
CA VAL A 567 12.74 -9.62 -13.86
C VAL A 567 13.23 -9.41 -12.43
N ALA A 568 12.38 -9.76 -11.47
CA ALA A 568 12.72 -9.76 -10.06
C ALA A 568 13.13 -11.17 -9.63
N CYS A 569 14.30 -11.27 -9.01
CA CYS A 569 14.83 -12.50 -8.45
C CYS A 569 15.62 -12.15 -7.18
N ASN A 570 15.22 -12.69 -6.02
CA ASN A 570 15.89 -12.46 -4.74
C ASN A 570 16.25 -11.00 -4.48
N ALA A 571 15.24 -10.12 -4.45
CA ALA A 571 15.39 -8.70 -4.17
C ALA A 571 16.15 -7.85 -5.23
N GLN A 572 16.59 -8.44 -6.32
CA GLN A 572 17.11 -7.68 -7.46
C GLN A 572 16.07 -7.63 -8.57
N VAL A 573 15.85 -6.44 -9.11
CA VAL A 573 15.01 -6.24 -10.29
C VAL A 573 15.88 -5.71 -11.41
N VAL A 574 15.83 -6.37 -12.55
CA VAL A 574 16.52 -5.87 -13.74
C VAL A 574 15.50 -5.58 -14.82
N ARG A 575 15.53 -4.36 -15.33
CA ARG A 575 14.65 -3.86 -16.38
C ARG A 575 15.33 -3.83 -17.73
N THR A 576 14.65 -4.31 -18.73
CA THR A 576 15.12 -4.25 -20.12
C THR A 576 13.99 -3.80 -21.04
N LYS A 577 14.29 -2.89 -21.97
CA LYS A 577 13.36 -2.48 -23.03
C LYS A 577 13.43 -3.49 -24.19
N VAL A 578 12.27 -3.93 -24.66
CA VAL A 578 12.13 -4.88 -25.77
C VAL A 578 11.14 -4.36 -26.80
N VAL A 579 11.45 -4.54 -28.07
CA VAL A 579 10.56 -4.27 -29.20
C VAL A 579 10.06 -5.62 -29.73
N MET A 580 8.73 -5.79 -29.75
CA MET A 580 8.05 -7.00 -30.22
C MET A 580 7.54 -6.86 -31.64
#